data_19a6294b0b5916249ac2594d1b594bc3
#
_entry.id   19a6294b0b5916249ac2594d1b594bc3
#
_cell.length_a   1.000
_cell.length_b   1.000
_cell.length_c   1.000
_cell.angle_alpha   90.00
_cell.angle_beta   90.00
_cell.angle_gamma   90.00
#
_symmetry.space_group_name_H-M   'P 1'
#
loop_
_entity.id
_entity.type
_entity.pdbx_description
1 polymer ?
#
loop_
_entity_poly.entity_id
_entity_poly.type
_entity_poly.pdbx_seq_one_letter_code
_entity_poly.pdbx_strand_id
1 'polypeptide(L)'
;LIYYKNKIKDEFVILLSMNLFTTLMIFHQLLTMNENYIFFLIPLLTALIHTYNLNRYTKNIFLYSVIALCFFATTKYHLRYNEHRKFHRLEKVDIRKAVDANIIHAKLKGLKWITKTFNEEPNKEIKIILESIDLLKNEKGKFSIITDYLFIPVVLNKNDYSPNQWYHPRVSFPLKDSKYYKKYKNFFVEKLQKNGISKII
;
A
#
# COMPACT_ATOMS: atom_id res chain seq x y z
N LEU A 1 -27.20 -40.85 12.85
CA LEU A 1 -27.73 -39.51 13.24
C LEU A 1 -26.59 -38.62 13.80
N ILE A 2 -25.74 -39.08 14.72
CA ILE A 2 -24.63 -38.32 15.31
C ILE A 2 -23.59 -37.95 14.25
N TYR A 3 -23.21 -38.87 13.36
CA TYR A 3 -22.28 -38.61 12.26
C TYR A 3 -22.74 -37.51 11.32
N TYR A 4 -24.02 -37.53 10.92
CA TYR A 4 -24.62 -36.49 10.08
C TYR A 4 -24.64 -35.12 10.78
N LYS A 5 -24.93 -35.10 12.08
CA LYS A 5 -24.98 -33.85 12.87
C LYS A 5 -23.60 -33.18 12.99
N ASN A 6 -22.55 -33.96 13.14
CA ASN A 6 -21.17 -33.43 13.19
C ASN A 6 -20.72 -32.93 11.80
N LYS A 7 -21.02 -33.64 10.72
CA LYS A 7 -20.70 -33.21 9.37
C LYS A 7 -21.35 -31.87 9.00
N ILE A 8 -22.62 -31.66 9.38
CA ILE A 8 -23.31 -30.38 9.16
C ILE A 8 -22.65 -29.26 9.97
N LYS A 9 -22.19 -29.52 11.19
CA LYS A 9 -21.48 -28.53 11.99
C LYS A 9 -20.15 -28.13 11.34
N ASP A 10 -19.37 -29.10 10.87
CA ASP A 10 -18.06 -28.83 10.25
C ASP A 10 -18.23 -28.03 8.94
N GLU A 11 -19.21 -28.38 8.12
CA GLU A 11 -19.52 -27.64 6.91
C GLU A 11 -19.97 -26.19 7.21
N PHE A 12 -20.79 -26.01 8.24
CA PHE A 12 -21.22 -24.67 8.68
C PHE A 12 -20.02 -23.83 9.17
N VAL A 13 -19.12 -24.40 9.97
CA VAL A 13 -17.91 -23.72 10.46
C VAL A 13 -17.03 -23.30 9.30
N ILE A 14 -16.81 -24.16 8.32
CA ILE A 14 -16.03 -23.85 7.12
C ILE A 14 -16.65 -22.68 6.36
N LEU A 15 -17.95 -22.74 6.05
CA LEU A 15 -18.65 -21.68 5.33
C LEU A 15 -18.64 -20.36 6.09
N LEU A 16 -18.87 -20.39 7.40
CA LEU A 16 -18.82 -19.20 8.25
C LEU A 16 -17.42 -18.58 8.26
N SER A 17 -16.39 -19.40 8.42
CA SER A 17 -14.98 -18.95 8.40
C SER A 17 -14.62 -18.33 7.06
N MET A 18 -15.04 -18.92 5.94
CA MET A 18 -14.82 -18.37 4.61
C MET A 18 -15.51 -17.00 4.43
N ASN A 19 -16.75 -16.87 4.84
CA ASN A 19 -17.49 -15.60 4.75
C ASN A 19 -16.85 -14.53 5.64
N LEU A 20 -16.48 -14.87 6.87
CA LEU A 20 -15.82 -13.95 7.79
C LEU A 20 -14.48 -13.48 7.25
N PHE A 21 -13.64 -14.42 6.79
CA PHE A 21 -12.34 -14.10 6.19
C PHE A 21 -12.49 -13.18 4.97
N THR A 22 -13.40 -13.50 4.05
CA THR A 22 -13.66 -12.68 2.86
C THR A 22 -14.12 -11.27 3.25
N THR A 23 -15.04 -11.16 4.20
CA THR A 23 -15.55 -9.87 4.68
C THR A 23 -14.45 -9.04 5.32
N LEU A 24 -13.60 -9.64 6.16
CA LEU A 24 -12.46 -8.98 6.79
C LEU A 24 -11.45 -8.50 5.76
N MET A 25 -11.17 -9.29 4.72
CA MET A 25 -10.24 -8.90 3.66
C MET A 25 -10.79 -7.79 2.78
N ILE A 26 -12.08 -7.79 2.46
CA ILE A 26 -12.74 -6.67 1.76
C ILE A 26 -12.66 -5.40 2.62
N PHE A 27 -12.97 -5.51 3.91
CA PHE A 27 -12.87 -4.38 4.84
C PHE A 27 -11.44 -3.84 4.93
N HIS A 28 -10.44 -4.71 5.06
CA HIS A 28 -9.04 -4.33 5.04
C HIS A 28 -8.64 -3.61 3.74
N GLN A 29 -9.10 -4.11 2.59
CA GLN A 29 -8.87 -3.47 1.29
C GLN A 29 -9.46 -2.06 1.22
N LEU A 30 -10.69 -1.87 1.73
CA LEU A 30 -11.34 -0.56 1.79
C LEU A 30 -10.59 0.42 2.70
N LEU A 31 -10.09 -0.05 3.84
CA LEU A 31 -9.31 0.76 4.78
C LEU A 31 -7.94 1.16 4.22
N THR A 32 -7.25 0.25 3.55
CA THR A 32 -5.89 0.47 3.07
C THR A 32 -5.83 1.03 1.65
N MET A 33 -6.97 1.13 0.96
CA MET A 33 -7.07 1.47 -0.47
C MET A 33 -6.19 0.57 -1.35
N ASN A 34 -5.91 -0.64 -0.90
CA ASN A 34 -5.07 -1.60 -1.61
C ASN A 34 -5.92 -2.53 -2.48
N GLU A 35 -6.10 -2.19 -3.74
CA GLU A 35 -6.92 -2.93 -4.69
C GLU A 35 -6.41 -4.35 -5.03
N ASN A 36 -5.22 -4.74 -4.56
CA ASN A 36 -4.59 -5.99 -4.95
C ASN A 36 -5.14 -7.21 -4.21
N TYR A 37 -5.65 -7.05 -2.99
CA TYR A 37 -6.06 -8.18 -2.16
C TYR A 37 -7.19 -9.02 -2.76
N ILE A 38 -8.13 -8.41 -3.48
CA ILE A 38 -9.24 -9.14 -4.10
C ILE A 38 -8.75 -10.20 -5.09
N PHE A 39 -7.65 -9.95 -5.79
CA PHE A 39 -7.10 -10.90 -6.77
C PHE A 39 -6.42 -12.09 -6.12
N PHE A 40 -5.88 -11.95 -4.90
CA PHE A 40 -5.38 -13.08 -4.12
C PHE A 40 -6.51 -13.92 -3.54
N LEU A 41 -7.64 -13.31 -3.23
CA LEU A 41 -8.80 -14.01 -2.68
C LEU A 41 -9.51 -14.88 -3.71
N ILE A 42 -9.55 -14.47 -4.98
CA ILE A 42 -10.27 -15.20 -6.03
C ILE A 42 -9.77 -16.65 -6.15
N PRO A 43 -8.47 -16.94 -6.32
CA PRO A 43 -7.99 -18.32 -6.38
C PRO A 43 -8.29 -19.12 -5.11
N LEU A 44 -8.13 -18.53 -3.93
CA LEU A 44 -8.38 -19.17 -2.66
C LEU A 44 -9.85 -19.55 -2.48
N LEU A 45 -10.77 -18.61 -2.70
CA LEU A 45 -12.21 -18.85 -2.61
C LEU A 45 -12.67 -19.87 -3.66
N THR A 46 -12.11 -19.79 -4.87
CA THR A 46 -12.42 -20.73 -5.94
C THR A 46 -11.98 -22.14 -5.58
N ALA A 47 -10.77 -22.31 -5.01
CA ALA A 47 -10.29 -23.61 -4.54
C ALA A 47 -11.17 -24.18 -3.43
N LEU A 48 -11.58 -23.36 -2.48
CA LEU A 48 -12.47 -23.77 -1.38
C LEU A 48 -13.86 -24.16 -1.89
N ILE A 49 -14.46 -23.39 -2.78
CA ILE A 49 -15.76 -23.70 -3.41
C ILE A 49 -15.65 -24.99 -4.23
N HIS A 50 -14.53 -25.16 -4.97
CA HIS A 50 -14.29 -26.36 -5.74
C HIS A 50 -14.20 -27.61 -4.85
N THR A 51 -13.40 -27.54 -3.77
CA THR A 51 -13.25 -28.65 -2.80
C THR A 51 -14.58 -29.00 -2.15
N TYR A 52 -15.40 -28.01 -1.82
CA TYR A 52 -16.74 -28.22 -1.28
C TYR A 52 -17.67 -28.91 -2.28
N ASN A 53 -17.63 -28.50 -3.55
CA ASN A 53 -18.48 -29.06 -4.61
C ASN A 53 -18.06 -30.48 -5.02
N LEU A 54 -16.77 -30.81 -5.02
CA LEU A 54 -16.28 -32.17 -5.33
C LEU A 54 -16.91 -33.23 -4.42
N ASN A 55 -17.21 -32.89 -3.18
CA ASN A 55 -17.86 -33.80 -2.23
C ASN A 55 -19.35 -33.95 -2.42
N ARG A 56 -19.99 -33.10 -3.24
CA ARG A 56 -21.45 -33.08 -3.42
C ARG A 56 -21.93 -33.27 -4.86
N TYR A 57 -21.18 -32.73 -5.83
CA TYR A 57 -21.61 -32.67 -7.22
C TYR A 57 -20.46 -33.02 -8.17
N THR A 58 -20.55 -34.20 -8.78
CA THR A 58 -19.51 -34.71 -9.73
C THR A 58 -19.69 -34.22 -11.16
N LYS A 59 -20.38 -33.09 -11.39
CA LYS A 59 -20.59 -32.62 -12.79
C LYS A 59 -19.35 -31.86 -13.26
N ASN A 60 -18.72 -32.35 -14.33
CA ASN A 60 -17.56 -31.75 -14.99
C ASN A 60 -17.75 -30.27 -15.37
N ILE A 61 -18.97 -29.83 -15.62
CA ILE A 61 -19.27 -28.44 -15.95
C ILE A 61 -18.86 -27.48 -14.83
N PHE A 62 -19.00 -27.87 -13.56
CA PHE A 62 -18.53 -27.06 -12.44
C PHE A 62 -17.02 -26.92 -12.41
N LEU A 63 -16.30 -28.00 -12.67
CA LEU A 63 -14.84 -27.99 -12.75
C LEU A 63 -14.36 -27.04 -13.87
N TYR A 64 -14.93 -27.15 -15.05
CA TYR A 64 -14.56 -26.28 -16.18
C TYR A 64 -14.90 -24.82 -15.90
N SER A 65 -16.04 -24.53 -15.27
CA SER A 65 -16.42 -23.16 -14.87
C SER A 65 -15.42 -22.56 -13.87
N VAL A 66 -14.95 -23.34 -12.91
CA VAL A 66 -13.95 -22.93 -11.91
C VAL A 66 -12.61 -22.64 -12.60
N ILE A 67 -12.15 -23.52 -13.47
CA ILE A 67 -10.91 -23.32 -14.23
C ILE A 67 -11.00 -22.05 -15.10
N ALA A 68 -12.11 -21.85 -15.81
CA ALA A 68 -12.33 -20.66 -16.63
C ALA A 68 -12.33 -19.38 -15.80
N LEU A 69 -12.95 -19.38 -14.61
CA LEU A 69 -12.96 -18.23 -13.70
C LEU A 69 -11.56 -17.92 -13.18
N CYS A 70 -10.80 -18.93 -12.77
CA CYS A 70 -9.41 -18.76 -12.33
C CYS A 70 -8.53 -18.20 -13.45
N PHE A 71 -8.64 -18.73 -14.65
CA PHE A 71 -7.90 -18.26 -15.79
C PHE A 71 -8.24 -16.80 -16.12
N PHE A 72 -9.52 -16.46 -16.16
CA PHE A 72 -9.99 -15.08 -16.39
C PHE A 72 -9.47 -14.13 -15.33
N ALA A 73 -9.59 -14.49 -14.04
CA ALA A 73 -9.12 -13.66 -12.95
C ALA A 73 -7.61 -13.44 -12.99
N THR A 74 -6.84 -14.51 -13.25
CA THR A 74 -5.38 -14.44 -13.36
C THR A 74 -4.95 -13.58 -14.55
N THR A 75 -5.57 -13.75 -15.71
CA THR A 75 -5.30 -12.93 -16.91
C THR A 75 -5.62 -11.47 -16.65
N LYS A 76 -6.78 -11.17 -16.06
CA LYS A 76 -7.18 -9.80 -15.73
C LYS A 76 -6.24 -9.16 -14.71
N TYR A 77 -5.78 -9.91 -13.69
CA TYR A 77 -4.79 -9.46 -12.75
C TYR A 77 -3.46 -9.14 -13.44
N HIS A 78 -2.97 -10.05 -14.29
CA HIS A 78 -1.72 -9.88 -15.03
C HIS A 78 -1.76 -8.60 -15.88
N LEU A 79 -2.79 -8.44 -16.70
CA LEU A 79 -2.96 -7.27 -17.55
C LEU A 79 -3.02 -5.98 -16.74
N ARG A 80 -3.76 -5.95 -15.63
CA ARG A 80 -3.92 -4.74 -14.83
C ARG A 80 -2.63 -4.34 -14.10
N TYR A 81 -1.94 -5.27 -13.46
CA TYR A 81 -0.85 -4.95 -12.54
C TYR A 81 0.54 -5.18 -13.12
N ASN A 82 0.70 -6.19 -13.97
CA ASN A 82 2.01 -6.49 -14.56
C ASN A 82 2.26 -5.75 -15.86
N GLU A 83 1.20 -5.41 -16.61
CA GLU A 83 1.32 -4.69 -17.88
C GLU A 83 0.93 -3.21 -17.75
N HIS A 84 -0.33 -2.93 -17.41
CA HIS A 84 -0.83 -1.54 -17.41
C HIS A 84 -0.42 -0.73 -16.19
N ARG A 85 -0.22 -1.35 -15.03
CA ARG A 85 0.16 -0.71 -13.76
C ARG A 85 1.43 -1.33 -13.17
N LYS A 86 2.36 -1.72 -14.03
CA LYS A 86 3.62 -2.38 -13.69
C LYS A 86 4.38 -1.65 -12.57
N PHE A 87 4.34 -0.34 -12.57
CA PHE A 87 4.86 0.49 -11.49
C PHE A 87 3.69 1.24 -10.86
N HIS A 88 3.35 0.83 -9.65
CA HIS A 88 2.28 1.47 -8.89
C HIS A 88 2.46 2.99 -8.88
N ARG A 89 1.41 3.76 -9.18
CA ARG A 89 1.41 5.22 -9.32
C ARG A 89 2.14 5.81 -10.54
N LEU A 90 2.84 5.03 -11.34
CA LEU A 90 3.48 5.49 -12.57
C LEU A 90 2.65 5.14 -13.83
N GLU A 91 1.35 4.91 -13.69
CA GLU A 91 0.45 4.72 -14.82
C GLU A 91 0.53 5.92 -15.77
N LYS A 92 0.75 5.66 -17.06
CA LYS A 92 0.92 6.66 -18.11
C LYS A 92 2.22 7.51 -18.04
N VAL A 93 3.15 7.14 -17.19
CA VAL A 93 4.47 7.79 -17.13
C VAL A 93 5.42 7.09 -18.11
N ASP A 94 6.10 7.87 -18.95
CA ASP A 94 7.16 7.34 -19.82
C ASP A 94 8.44 7.13 -19.01
N ILE A 95 8.68 5.88 -18.61
CA ILE A 95 9.82 5.48 -17.78
C ILE A 95 11.17 5.76 -18.48
N ARG A 96 11.20 5.90 -19.80
CA ARG A 96 12.43 6.24 -20.55
C ARG A 96 12.94 7.64 -20.21
N LYS A 97 12.06 8.53 -19.72
CA LYS A 97 12.42 9.86 -19.22
C LYS A 97 13.02 9.84 -17.82
N ALA A 98 13.06 8.69 -17.15
CA ALA A 98 13.63 8.59 -15.82
C ALA A 98 15.12 8.88 -15.82
N VAL A 99 15.56 9.67 -14.85
CA VAL A 99 16.96 10.08 -14.66
C VAL A 99 17.65 9.23 -13.60
N ASP A 100 18.98 9.24 -13.58
CA ASP A 100 19.74 8.49 -12.59
C ASP A 100 19.59 9.11 -11.20
N ALA A 101 19.12 8.33 -10.23
CA ALA A 101 18.92 8.80 -8.86
C ALA A 101 20.22 9.05 -8.10
N ASN A 102 21.39 8.60 -8.61
CA ASN A 102 22.69 8.91 -8.05
C ASN A 102 23.02 10.42 -8.08
N ILE A 103 22.35 11.19 -8.93
CA ILE A 103 22.42 12.67 -8.95
C ILE A 103 21.93 13.25 -7.62
N ILE A 104 20.93 12.63 -7.01
CA ILE A 104 20.40 13.05 -5.71
C ILE A 104 21.42 12.71 -4.62
N HIS A 105 21.88 11.45 -4.59
CA HIS A 105 22.87 10.99 -3.61
C HIS A 105 23.51 9.66 -4.03
N ALA A 106 24.77 9.44 -3.70
CA ALA A 106 25.53 8.23 -4.05
C ALA A 106 24.91 6.93 -3.54
N LYS A 107 24.19 6.94 -2.41
CA LYS A 107 23.45 5.79 -1.87
C LYS A 107 22.32 5.31 -2.79
N LEU A 108 21.85 6.14 -3.72
CA LEU A 108 20.79 5.82 -4.68
C LEU A 108 21.34 5.32 -6.02
N LYS A 109 22.63 4.99 -6.08
CA LYS A 109 23.28 4.44 -7.29
C LYS A 109 22.56 3.18 -7.76
N GLY A 110 22.27 3.12 -9.05
CA GLY A 110 21.56 2.00 -9.69
C GLY A 110 20.03 2.15 -9.73
N LEU A 111 19.49 3.17 -9.07
CA LEU A 111 18.07 3.49 -9.16
C LEU A 111 17.82 4.56 -10.22
N LYS A 112 16.60 4.53 -10.79
CA LYS A 112 16.08 5.57 -11.68
C LYS A 112 15.04 6.38 -10.94
N TRP A 113 14.98 7.68 -11.19
CA TRP A 113 14.07 8.61 -10.58
C TRP A 113 13.08 9.18 -11.60
N ILE A 114 11.80 9.00 -11.35
CA ILE A 114 10.70 9.66 -12.03
C ILE A 114 9.45 9.56 -11.16
N THR A 115 8.64 10.61 -11.14
CA THR A 115 7.35 10.61 -10.43
C THR A 115 6.23 11.01 -11.37
N LYS A 116 5.00 10.77 -10.97
CA LYS A 116 3.82 11.14 -11.76
C LYS A 116 3.68 12.66 -11.90
N THR A 117 4.08 13.40 -10.87
CA THR A 117 3.96 14.87 -10.81
C THR A 117 4.96 15.54 -11.74
N PHE A 118 6.17 14.99 -11.86
CA PHE A 118 7.26 15.54 -12.65
C PHE A 118 7.66 14.60 -13.81
N ASN A 119 6.69 13.90 -14.39
CA ASN A 119 6.93 12.91 -15.44
C ASN A 119 7.57 13.48 -16.70
N GLU A 120 7.29 14.75 -17.03
CA GLU A 120 7.87 15.43 -18.20
C GLU A 120 9.26 16.00 -17.91
N GLU A 121 9.50 16.47 -16.69
CA GLU A 121 10.73 17.16 -16.29
C GLU A 121 11.25 16.65 -14.93
N PRO A 122 11.73 15.39 -14.82
CA PRO A 122 12.22 14.83 -13.57
C PRO A 122 13.35 15.64 -12.91
N ASN A 123 14.15 16.33 -13.69
CA ASN A 123 15.25 17.18 -13.20
C ASN A 123 14.75 18.35 -12.35
N LYS A 124 13.54 18.86 -12.59
CA LYS A 124 12.96 19.92 -11.73
C LYS A 124 12.72 19.40 -10.32
N GLU A 125 12.19 18.18 -10.22
CA GLU A 125 11.97 17.54 -8.92
C GLU A 125 13.29 17.28 -8.20
N ILE A 126 14.29 16.77 -8.93
CA ILE A 126 15.64 16.54 -8.37
C ILE A 126 16.21 17.81 -7.79
N LYS A 127 16.05 18.95 -8.46
CA LYS A 127 16.51 20.25 -7.96
C LYS A 127 15.86 20.59 -6.61
N ILE A 128 14.54 20.43 -6.48
CA ILE A 128 13.80 20.64 -5.23
C ILE A 128 14.31 19.71 -4.13
N ILE A 129 14.56 18.45 -4.46
CA ILE A 129 15.10 17.47 -3.51
C ILE A 129 16.49 17.86 -3.04
N LEU A 130 17.37 18.29 -3.95
CA LEU A 130 18.72 18.72 -3.62
C LEU A 130 18.73 19.98 -2.74
N GLU A 131 17.88 20.95 -3.03
CA GLU A 131 17.69 22.14 -2.18
C GLU A 131 17.20 21.74 -0.78
N SER A 132 16.29 20.78 -0.67
CA SER A 132 15.80 20.25 0.60
C SER A 132 16.90 19.52 1.37
N ILE A 133 17.72 18.71 0.69
CA ILE A 133 18.86 18.01 1.26
C ILE A 133 19.89 19.02 1.82
N ASP A 134 20.19 20.06 1.08
CA ASP A 134 21.17 21.08 1.46
C ASP A 134 20.70 21.86 2.70
N LEU A 135 19.42 22.21 2.74
CA LEU A 135 18.80 22.85 3.89
C LEU A 135 18.90 21.98 5.16
N LEU A 136 18.63 20.67 5.02
CA LEU A 136 18.64 19.73 6.12
C LEU A 136 20.04 19.31 6.57
N LYS A 137 21.03 19.34 5.67
CA LYS A 137 22.41 18.94 5.96
C LYS A 137 23.00 19.76 7.10
N ASN A 138 22.71 21.04 7.14
CA ASN A 138 23.25 22.00 8.09
C ASN A 138 22.48 22.07 9.41
N GLU A 139 21.32 21.41 9.52
CA GLU A 139 20.53 21.41 10.75
C GLU A 139 21.19 20.55 11.83
N LYS A 140 21.44 21.14 13.01
CA LYS A 140 22.12 20.49 14.13
C LYS A 140 21.20 20.00 15.25
N GLY A 141 19.96 20.49 15.30
CA GLY A 141 18.98 20.14 16.33
C GLY A 141 18.13 18.92 16.01
N LYS A 142 17.26 18.55 16.94
CA LYS A 142 16.18 17.61 16.67
C LYS A 142 15.12 18.31 15.84
N PHE A 143 14.81 17.76 14.69
CA PHE A 143 13.82 18.31 13.77
C PHE A 143 12.79 17.26 13.36
N SER A 144 11.68 17.73 12.87
CA SER A 144 10.67 16.92 12.19
C SER A 144 10.53 17.42 10.76
N ILE A 145 10.47 16.47 9.83
CA ILE A 145 10.25 16.77 8.41
C ILE A 145 8.80 16.46 8.03
N ILE A 146 8.17 17.37 7.30
CA ILE A 146 6.86 17.14 6.70
C ILE A 146 7.06 16.98 5.20
N THR A 147 7.25 15.73 4.76
CA THR A 147 7.57 15.43 3.36
C THR A 147 7.05 14.05 2.95
N ASP A 148 6.81 13.87 1.66
CA ASP A 148 6.59 12.56 1.05
C ASP A 148 7.93 11.86 0.69
N TYR A 149 9.05 12.57 0.76
CA TYR A 149 10.39 12.03 0.45
C TYR A 149 11.06 11.43 1.69
N LEU A 150 10.52 10.31 2.17
CA LEU A 150 10.95 9.64 3.40
C LEU A 150 12.42 9.16 3.38
N PHE A 151 13.05 9.12 2.22
CA PHE A 151 14.45 8.71 2.08
C PHE A 151 15.45 9.81 2.47
N ILE A 152 15.05 11.08 2.51
CA ILE A 152 15.97 12.21 2.76
C ILE A 152 16.72 12.08 4.08
N PRO A 153 16.07 11.84 5.24
CA PRO A 153 16.78 11.61 6.50
C PRO A 153 17.76 10.44 6.43
N VAL A 154 17.37 9.35 5.75
CA VAL A 154 18.18 8.14 5.59
C VAL A 154 19.47 8.43 4.78
N VAL A 155 19.34 9.20 3.70
CA VAL A 155 20.48 9.60 2.86
C VAL A 155 21.48 10.43 3.66
N LEU A 156 20.97 11.33 4.52
CA LEU A 156 21.76 12.23 5.35
C LEU A 156 22.30 11.58 6.63
N ASN A 157 21.97 10.30 6.93
CA ASN A 157 22.22 9.64 8.22
C ASN A 157 21.68 10.45 9.41
N LYS A 158 20.54 11.08 9.26
CA LYS A 158 19.86 11.85 10.30
C LYS A 158 18.60 11.15 10.75
N ASN A 159 18.29 11.25 12.03
CA ASN A 159 17.02 10.75 12.57
C ASN A 159 15.92 11.78 12.34
N ASP A 160 14.83 11.34 11.75
CA ASP A 160 13.58 12.08 11.73
C ASP A 160 12.78 11.74 13.00
N TYR A 161 12.44 12.76 13.78
CA TYR A 161 11.66 12.62 15.01
C TYR A 161 10.17 12.94 14.78
N SER A 162 9.73 12.88 13.54
CA SER A 162 8.36 13.18 13.17
C SER A 162 7.35 12.29 13.91
N PRO A 163 6.24 12.85 14.42
CA PRO A 163 5.15 12.07 14.99
C PRO A 163 4.49 11.09 14.00
N ASN A 164 4.53 11.42 12.73
CA ASN A 164 4.04 10.56 11.64
C ASN A 164 5.20 10.06 10.79
N GLN A 165 5.11 8.81 10.34
CA GLN A 165 6.10 8.27 9.41
C GLN A 165 5.97 8.86 7.99
N TRP A 166 4.79 9.35 7.63
CA TRP A 166 4.48 9.94 6.32
C TRP A 166 3.29 10.89 6.43
N TYR A 167 3.16 11.80 5.47
CA TYR A 167 2.15 12.86 5.52
C TYR A 167 1.22 12.79 4.31
N HIS A 168 0.22 11.91 4.36
CA HIS A 168 -0.81 11.82 3.34
C HIS A 168 -2.16 12.28 3.91
N PRO A 169 -2.79 13.31 3.35
CA PRO A 169 -4.08 13.81 3.80
C PRO A 169 -5.14 12.72 3.87
N ARG A 170 -5.96 12.73 4.92
CA ARG A 170 -7.02 11.76 5.22
C ARG A 170 -6.54 10.34 5.56
N VAL A 171 -5.29 10.00 5.30
CA VAL A 171 -4.73 8.67 5.60
C VAL A 171 -3.89 8.71 6.86
N SER A 172 -2.84 9.52 6.89
CA SER A 172 -1.94 9.64 8.05
C SER A 172 -2.30 10.78 8.98
N PHE A 173 -3.08 11.74 8.53
CA PHE A 173 -3.62 12.81 9.37
C PHE A 173 -5.02 13.27 8.89
N PRO A 174 -5.90 13.69 9.82
CA PRO A 174 -7.22 14.20 9.50
C PRO A 174 -7.15 15.62 8.94
N LEU A 175 -8.05 15.96 8.03
CA LEU A 175 -8.24 17.32 7.56
C LEU A 175 -8.89 18.19 8.64
N LYS A 176 -8.82 19.53 8.48
CA LYS A 176 -9.34 20.50 9.45
C LYS A 176 -10.84 20.37 9.77
N ASP A 177 -11.62 19.92 8.80
CA ASP A 177 -13.06 19.67 8.87
C ASP A 177 -13.43 18.34 9.58
N SER A 178 -12.44 17.49 9.85
CA SER A 178 -12.65 16.23 10.53
C SER A 178 -12.93 16.42 12.02
N LYS A 179 -13.91 15.66 12.54
CA LYS A 179 -14.19 15.61 14.01
C LYS A 179 -12.99 15.18 14.84
N TYR A 180 -12.00 14.53 14.23
CA TYR A 180 -10.80 14.05 14.91
C TYR A 180 -9.64 15.05 14.87
N TYR A 181 -9.76 16.15 14.10
CA TYR A 181 -8.65 17.08 13.89
C TYR A 181 -8.09 17.68 15.19
N LYS A 182 -8.96 18.12 16.11
CA LYS A 182 -8.54 18.69 17.38
C LYS A 182 -7.74 17.69 18.24
N LYS A 183 -8.20 16.44 18.30
CA LYS A 183 -7.52 15.37 19.03
C LYS A 183 -6.15 15.05 18.41
N TYR A 184 -6.10 14.95 17.09
CA TYR A 184 -4.87 14.74 16.37
C TYR A 184 -3.88 15.89 16.56
N LYS A 185 -4.31 17.14 16.45
CA LYS A 185 -3.46 18.32 16.69
C LYS A 185 -2.81 18.28 18.07
N ASN A 186 -3.58 17.99 19.11
CA ASN A 186 -3.04 17.90 20.48
C ASN A 186 -2.00 16.76 20.58
N PHE A 187 -2.31 15.58 20.05
CA PHE A 187 -1.36 14.47 19.97
C PHE A 187 -0.07 14.85 19.24
N PHE A 188 -0.19 15.52 18.11
CA PHE A 188 0.96 15.92 17.30
C PHE A 188 1.87 16.88 18.06
N VAL A 189 1.29 17.95 18.67
CA VAL A 189 2.04 18.92 19.48
C VAL A 189 2.69 18.26 20.67
N GLU A 190 1.98 17.41 21.41
CA GLU A 190 2.50 16.67 22.56
C GLU A 190 3.70 15.79 22.16
N LYS A 191 3.62 15.10 21.02
CA LYS A 191 4.72 14.28 20.49
C LYS A 191 5.93 15.13 20.11
N LEU A 192 5.73 16.28 19.48
CA LEU A 192 6.82 17.20 19.15
C LEU A 192 7.55 17.65 20.43
N GLN A 193 6.80 18.08 21.44
CA GLN A 193 7.34 18.51 22.73
C GLN A 193 8.08 17.38 23.46
N LYS A 194 7.46 16.19 23.55
CA LYS A 194 8.07 15.02 24.18
C LYS A 194 9.37 14.59 23.52
N ASN A 195 9.45 14.70 22.20
CA ASN A 195 10.66 14.38 21.45
C ASN A 195 11.72 15.49 21.48
N GLY A 196 11.39 16.65 22.06
CA GLY A 196 12.27 17.81 22.13
C GLY A 196 12.57 18.40 20.76
N ILE A 197 11.57 18.41 19.86
CA ILE A 197 11.71 18.93 18.51
C ILE A 197 11.69 20.45 18.57
N SER A 198 12.77 21.08 18.10
CA SER A 198 12.93 22.53 18.07
C SER A 198 12.51 23.15 16.73
N LYS A 199 12.41 22.35 15.67
CA LYS A 199 12.14 22.85 14.32
C LYS A 199 11.31 21.85 13.51
N ILE A 200 10.35 22.36 12.74
CA ILE A 200 9.60 21.64 11.72
C ILE A 200 10.03 22.21 10.37
N ILE A 201 10.34 21.31 9.44
CA ILE A 201 10.84 21.64 8.09
C ILE A 201 9.93 21.00 7.05
#